data_4321fbaaf0d04799fbe783ff89add0bf
#
_entry.id   4321fbaaf0d04799fbe783ff89add0bf
#
_cell.length_a   1.000
_cell.length_b   1.000
_cell.length_c   1.000
_cell.angle_alpha   90.00
_cell.angle_beta   90.00
_cell.angle_gamma   90.00
#
_symmetry.space_group_name_H-M   'P 1'
#
loop_
_entity.id
_entity.type
_entity.pdbx_description
1 polymer ?
#
loop_
_entity_poly.entity_id
_entity_poly.type
_entity_poly.pdbx_seq_one_letter_code
_entity_poly.pdbx_strand_id
1 'polypeptide(L)'
;MTPSVDTREGTGQRYLEAIRGRLAGLIGWRWAAALGGLGVMAAMALPPVYFLVLLVPAFTGLLWIVEESPGVARSFFSGWWFGFGFSAAGLSWIGSAFFVDAPQYGWMAPIAISGMAAGMGLFTGAATALSRLVFEKKPMTTVGRVIVFSAMWILMEWVRGWAFTGFPWNLIGTVWVVSDSMIQLAAVTGVYGLSLLTVAAAAMPAVLADHGSLPHPRRSWVSVLAVFAVIGAVWVGGQIRLANAPFKAVPGVHLRLVQPNIPQALKWRRELRRSHVQKQLKLSLAPALAGSGSTPLKPPTHIIWAETSVPYILANTPGLSQVLAAAVPPGGLMIFGAPRASPAGVTPRQLWNSLQAIDDKGRVKGTYDKHHLVPFGEYVPFRDILPIEKLTAGRQDFSPGPGIRTLAFDGLPPVSPLICYEVIFSGNVVDAENRPQWLLNLTNDAWFGQSFGPYQHFAAARLRAVEEGLPLVRVANTGISGVIDGYGRTIRRLGLGQEGVIDSPLPAALDDRTMYSRFGGWILALMMIFALAGGILLTPNENDMR
;
A
#
# COMPACT_ATOMS: atom_id res chain seq x y z
N MET A 1 60.77 1.42 13.93
CA MET A 1 59.49 0.71 14.04
C MET A 1 58.55 1.33 13.03
N THR A 2 58.37 0.74 11.88
CA THR A 2 57.39 1.14 10.86
C THR A 2 56.00 0.66 11.34
N PRO A 3 54.98 1.51 11.33
CA PRO A 3 53.64 1.07 11.69
C PRO A 3 53.11 0.13 10.59
N SER A 4 52.69 -1.06 10.99
CA SER A 4 51.99 -2.00 10.15
C SER A 4 50.69 -1.38 9.66
N VAL A 5 50.67 -1.01 8.38
CA VAL A 5 49.45 -0.58 7.69
C VAL A 5 48.44 -1.73 7.80
N ASP A 6 47.25 -1.39 8.27
CA ASP A 6 46.15 -2.32 8.54
C ASP A 6 45.69 -3.02 7.28
N THR A 7 46.24 -4.22 7.03
CA THR A 7 46.01 -5.04 5.82
C THR A 7 44.57 -5.60 5.72
N ARG A 8 43.77 -5.46 6.78
CA ARG A 8 42.38 -6.00 6.83
C ARG A 8 41.37 -5.08 6.18
N GLU A 9 41.51 -3.74 6.34
CA GLU A 9 40.61 -2.77 5.68
C GLU A 9 40.72 -2.83 4.16
N GLY A 10 41.90 -3.02 3.60
CA GLY A 10 42.11 -3.13 2.14
C GLY A 10 41.52 -4.39 1.50
N THR A 11 41.32 -5.46 2.27
CA THR A 11 40.82 -6.74 1.74
C THR A 11 39.29 -6.69 1.50
N GLY A 12 38.52 -6.12 2.44
CA GLY A 12 37.06 -6.00 2.30
C GLY A 12 36.65 -5.06 1.17
N GLN A 13 37.33 -3.94 1.02
CA GLN A 13 37.07 -2.98 -0.06
C GLN A 13 37.35 -3.61 -1.44
N ARG A 14 38.49 -4.25 -1.62
CA ARG A 14 38.84 -4.97 -2.89
C ARG A 14 37.80 -6.03 -3.25
N TYR A 15 37.20 -6.68 -2.26
CA TYR A 15 36.15 -7.67 -2.48
C TYR A 15 34.86 -7.01 -3.01
N LEU A 16 34.43 -5.88 -2.43
CA LEU A 16 33.25 -5.13 -2.89
C LEU A 16 33.47 -4.57 -4.32
N GLU A 17 34.66 -4.08 -4.61
CA GLU A 17 35.04 -3.61 -5.94
C GLU A 17 35.00 -4.74 -6.97
N ALA A 18 35.50 -5.92 -6.61
CA ALA A 18 35.43 -7.10 -7.47
C ALA A 18 33.97 -7.51 -7.73
N ILE A 19 33.08 -7.41 -6.74
CA ILE A 19 31.64 -7.65 -6.93
C ILE A 19 31.04 -6.59 -7.85
N ARG A 20 31.30 -5.28 -7.60
CA ARG A 20 30.86 -4.17 -8.45
C ARG A 20 31.28 -4.38 -9.90
N GLY A 21 32.56 -4.64 -10.13
CA GLY A 21 33.09 -4.88 -11.48
C GLY A 21 32.47 -6.12 -12.17
N ARG A 22 32.23 -7.19 -11.42
CA ARG A 22 31.54 -8.37 -11.97
C ARG A 22 30.09 -8.07 -12.35
N LEU A 23 29.36 -7.36 -11.53
CA LEU A 23 27.97 -6.98 -11.79
C LEU A 23 27.87 -6.03 -12.99
N ALA A 24 28.73 -5.01 -13.04
CA ALA A 24 28.76 -4.04 -14.13
C ALA A 24 29.20 -4.67 -15.46
N GLY A 25 30.08 -5.66 -15.42
CA GLY A 25 30.55 -6.40 -16.61
C GLY A 25 29.57 -7.42 -17.17
N LEU A 26 28.42 -7.65 -16.54
CA LEU A 26 27.40 -8.56 -17.06
C LEU A 26 26.77 -8.05 -18.35
N ILE A 27 26.56 -8.95 -19.30
CA ILE A 27 25.94 -8.67 -20.60
C ILE A 27 24.84 -9.70 -20.93
N GLY A 28 23.99 -9.34 -21.89
CA GLY A 28 22.93 -10.21 -22.40
C GLY A 28 21.97 -10.69 -21.31
N TRP A 29 21.56 -11.95 -21.38
CA TRP A 29 20.59 -12.54 -20.47
C TRP A 29 21.08 -12.62 -19.00
N ARG A 30 22.40 -12.75 -18.76
CA ARG A 30 22.99 -12.78 -17.41
C ARG A 30 22.80 -11.46 -16.69
N TRP A 31 22.95 -10.35 -17.38
CA TRP A 31 22.68 -9.02 -16.87
C TRP A 31 21.19 -8.85 -16.53
N ALA A 32 20.28 -9.24 -17.42
CA ALA A 32 18.85 -9.18 -17.19
C ALA A 32 18.43 -10.05 -15.98
N ALA A 33 18.95 -11.26 -15.91
CA ALA A 33 18.68 -12.20 -14.81
C ALA A 33 19.19 -11.69 -13.46
N ALA A 34 20.39 -11.08 -13.42
CA ALA A 34 20.94 -10.48 -12.20
C ALA A 34 20.06 -9.33 -11.71
N LEU A 35 19.65 -8.43 -12.59
CA LEU A 35 18.76 -7.30 -12.24
C LEU A 35 17.38 -7.77 -11.80
N GLY A 36 16.78 -8.73 -12.53
CA GLY A 36 15.53 -9.35 -12.11
C GLY A 36 15.65 -10.03 -10.74
N GLY A 37 16.75 -10.72 -10.48
CA GLY A 37 17.06 -11.32 -9.18
C GLY A 37 17.19 -10.29 -8.06
N LEU A 38 17.89 -9.18 -8.28
CA LEU A 38 17.95 -8.05 -7.34
C LEU A 38 16.56 -7.47 -7.06
N GLY A 39 15.70 -7.36 -8.10
CA GLY A 39 14.32 -6.94 -7.94
C GLY A 39 13.50 -7.92 -7.07
N VAL A 40 13.63 -9.22 -7.31
CA VAL A 40 13.00 -10.25 -6.47
C VAL A 40 13.47 -10.15 -5.01
N MET A 41 14.78 -9.95 -4.78
CA MET A 41 15.32 -9.73 -3.43
C MET A 41 14.66 -8.53 -2.75
N ALA A 42 14.49 -7.42 -3.46
CA ALA A 42 13.79 -6.24 -2.92
C ALA A 42 12.32 -6.54 -2.59
N ALA A 43 11.64 -7.35 -3.40
CA ALA A 43 10.25 -7.74 -3.14
C ALA A 43 10.10 -8.60 -1.87
N MET A 44 11.13 -9.37 -1.48
CA MET A 44 11.11 -10.16 -0.25
C MET A 44 11.13 -9.30 1.03
N ALA A 45 11.40 -8.00 0.91
CA ALA A 45 11.26 -7.07 2.04
C ALA A 45 9.81 -6.60 2.27
N LEU A 46 8.92 -6.81 1.29
CA LEU A 46 7.51 -6.42 1.39
C LEU A 46 6.73 -7.32 2.37
N PRO A 47 5.56 -6.83 2.89
CA PRO A 47 4.63 -7.66 3.65
C PRO A 47 4.22 -8.94 2.89
N PRO A 48 4.05 -10.08 3.56
CA PRO A 48 4.28 -10.35 4.98
C PRO A 48 5.67 -10.87 5.32
N VAL A 49 6.59 -10.91 4.35
CA VAL A 49 7.92 -11.58 4.48
C VAL A 49 8.89 -10.75 5.32
N TYR A 50 8.97 -9.42 5.06
CA TYR A 50 9.78 -8.45 5.80
C TYR A 50 11.28 -8.79 5.89
N PHE A 51 11.87 -9.36 4.86
CA PHE A 51 13.31 -9.63 4.79
C PHE A 51 14.09 -8.36 4.39
N LEU A 52 14.07 -7.34 5.29
CA LEU A 52 14.58 -5.99 5.01
C LEU A 52 16.06 -5.96 4.62
N VAL A 53 16.86 -6.88 5.15
CA VAL A 53 18.31 -6.95 4.86
C VAL A 53 18.59 -7.14 3.36
N LEU A 54 17.68 -7.76 2.62
CA LEU A 54 17.82 -7.98 1.18
C LEU A 54 17.71 -6.71 0.35
N LEU A 55 17.17 -5.61 0.91
CA LEU A 55 17.15 -4.30 0.25
C LEU A 55 18.57 -3.80 -0.01
N VAL A 56 19.50 -4.06 0.90
CA VAL A 56 20.89 -3.58 0.80
C VAL A 56 21.56 -4.11 -0.47
N PRO A 57 21.75 -5.43 -0.69
CA PRO A 57 22.33 -5.92 -1.94
C PRO A 57 21.49 -5.57 -3.16
N ALA A 58 20.16 -5.47 -3.04
CA ALA A 58 19.27 -5.13 -4.15
C ALA A 58 19.51 -3.72 -4.68
N PHE A 59 19.43 -2.69 -3.83
CA PHE A 59 19.57 -1.30 -4.24
C PHE A 59 21.03 -0.87 -4.45
N THR A 60 21.96 -1.38 -3.62
CA THR A 60 23.40 -1.17 -3.84
C THR A 60 23.84 -1.75 -5.19
N GLY A 61 23.44 -2.99 -5.51
CA GLY A 61 23.76 -3.63 -6.79
C GLY A 61 23.15 -2.92 -7.99
N LEU A 62 21.89 -2.47 -7.86
CA LEU A 62 21.24 -1.67 -8.92
C LEU A 62 21.97 -0.36 -9.16
N LEU A 63 22.34 0.36 -8.08
CA LEU A 63 23.04 1.65 -8.21
C LEU A 63 24.40 1.47 -8.89
N TRP A 64 25.20 0.46 -8.50
CA TRP A 64 26.47 0.18 -9.15
C TRP A 64 26.32 -0.08 -10.65
N ILE A 65 25.31 -0.86 -11.06
CA ILE A 65 25.05 -1.10 -12.49
C ILE A 65 24.63 0.17 -13.21
N VAL A 66 23.85 1.05 -12.58
CA VAL A 66 23.42 2.35 -13.16
C VAL A 66 24.61 3.29 -13.30
N GLU A 67 25.51 3.36 -12.31
CA GLU A 67 26.71 4.20 -12.35
C GLU A 67 27.66 3.80 -13.47
N GLU A 68 27.86 2.51 -13.69
CA GLU A 68 28.74 1.97 -14.72
C GLU A 68 28.07 1.83 -16.11
N SER A 69 26.79 2.18 -16.20
CA SER A 69 26.06 2.07 -17.48
C SER A 69 26.61 3.03 -18.52
N PRO A 70 26.81 2.60 -19.79
CA PRO A 70 27.39 3.41 -20.85
C PRO A 70 26.46 4.55 -21.32
N GLY A 71 25.25 4.65 -20.80
CA GLY A 71 24.30 5.72 -21.13
C GLY A 71 22.90 5.48 -20.59
N VAL A 72 22.03 6.45 -20.83
CA VAL A 72 20.65 6.52 -20.29
C VAL A 72 19.79 5.31 -20.68
N ALA A 73 19.89 4.86 -21.95
CA ALA A 73 19.10 3.71 -22.41
C ALA A 73 19.44 2.42 -21.65
N ARG A 74 20.73 2.14 -21.43
CA ARG A 74 21.16 0.98 -20.66
C ARG A 74 20.69 1.08 -19.21
N SER A 75 20.75 2.28 -18.62
CA SER A 75 20.24 2.53 -17.26
C SER A 75 18.73 2.33 -17.19
N PHE A 76 17.97 2.79 -18.19
CA PHE A 76 16.54 2.52 -18.28
C PHE A 76 16.23 1.03 -18.23
N PHE A 77 16.88 0.23 -19.09
CA PHE A 77 16.63 -1.21 -19.09
C PHE A 77 17.17 -1.90 -17.84
N SER A 78 18.19 -1.36 -17.16
CA SER A 78 18.63 -1.85 -15.86
C SER A 78 17.53 -1.71 -14.81
N GLY A 79 16.93 -0.53 -14.69
CA GLY A 79 15.78 -0.31 -13.82
C GLY A 79 14.55 -1.10 -14.24
N TRP A 80 14.33 -1.26 -15.55
CA TRP A 80 13.19 -2.02 -16.06
C TRP A 80 13.25 -3.50 -15.67
N TRP A 81 14.40 -4.17 -15.84
CA TRP A 81 14.58 -5.57 -15.42
C TRP A 81 14.49 -5.73 -13.91
N PHE A 82 15.06 -4.79 -13.15
CA PHE A 82 14.91 -4.77 -11.70
C PHE A 82 13.43 -4.64 -11.30
N GLY A 83 12.73 -3.66 -11.87
CA GLY A 83 11.31 -3.43 -11.62
C GLY A 83 10.42 -4.57 -12.09
N PHE A 84 10.77 -5.24 -13.18
CA PHE A 84 10.10 -6.46 -13.62
C PHE A 84 10.20 -7.56 -12.56
N GLY A 85 11.40 -7.85 -12.06
CA GLY A 85 11.60 -8.86 -11.01
C GLY A 85 10.88 -8.47 -9.71
N PHE A 86 11.00 -7.21 -9.27
CA PHE A 86 10.33 -6.69 -8.09
C PHE A 86 8.81 -6.83 -8.19
N SER A 87 8.24 -6.44 -9.33
CA SER A 87 6.79 -6.48 -9.53
C SER A 87 6.27 -7.88 -9.80
N ALA A 88 6.99 -8.72 -10.55
CA ALA A 88 6.59 -10.11 -10.78
C ALA A 88 6.49 -10.90 -9.48
N ALA A 89 7.43 -10.71 -8.55
CA ALA A 89 7.38 -11.32 -7.23
C ALA A 89 6.33 -10.65 -6.33
N GLY A 90 6.37 -9.31 -6.21
CA GLY A 90 5.51 -8.56 -5.29
C GLY A 90 4.04 -8.50 -5.68
N LEU A 91 3.70 -8.70 -6.96
CA LEU A 91 2.33 -8.68 -7.49
C LEU A 91 1.87 -10.05 -8.00
N SER A 92 2.60 -11.14 -7.70
CA SER A 92 2.23 -12.51 -8.10
C SER A 92 0.81 -12.91 -7.68
N TRP A 93 0.31 -12.31 -6.61
CA TRP A 93 -1.05 -12.52 -6.10
C TRP A 93 -2.15 -12.13 -7.12
N ILE A 94 -1.88 -11.26 -8.09
CA ILE A 94 -2.83 -10.90 -9.16
C ILE A 94 -3.25 -12.15 -9.92
N GLY A 95 -2.37 -13.14 -10.05
CA GLY A 95 -2.69 -14.43 -10.66
C GLY A 95 -3.85 -15.16 -9.99
N SER A 96 -4.06 -14.96 -8.68
CA SER A 96 -5.16 -15.61 -7.94
C SER A 96 -6.54 -15.26 -8.49
N ALA A 97 -6.72 -14.05 -9.05
CA ALA A 97 -7.98 -13.63 -9.64
C ALA A 97 -8.40 -14.51 -10.84
N PHE A 98 -7.44 -15.01 -11.62
CA PHE A 98 -7.67 -15.87 -12.78
C PHE A 98 -8.02 -17.31 -12.39
N PHE A 99 -7.70 -17.72 -11.16
CA PHE A 99 -8.03 -19.05 -10.64
C PHE A 99 -9.41 -19.10 -9.98
N VAL A 100 -10.13 -17.99 -9.89
CA VAL A 100 -11.56 -17.98 -9.47
C VAL A 100 -12.42 -18.80 -10.45
N ASP A 101 -12.09 -18.72 -11.75
CA ASP A 101 -12.60 -19.61 -12.81
C ASP A 101 -11.40 -20.17 -13.59
N ALA A 102 -10.72 -21.11 -12.97
CA ALA A 102 -9.46 -21.66 -13.48
C ALA A 102 -9.57 -22.33 -14.86
N PRO A 103 -10.65 -23.09 -15.19
CA PRO A 103 -10.79 -23.68 -16.53
C PRO A 103 -10.83 -22.65 -17.66
N GLN A 104 -11.43 -21.48 -17.41
CA GLN A 104 -11.59 -20.44 -18.43
C GLN A 104 -10.38 -19.51 -18.49
N TYR A 105 -9.88 -19.04 -17.34
CA TYR A 105 -8.92 -17.93 -17.27
C TYR A 105 -7.56 -18.29 -16.67
N GLY A 106 -7.39 -19.48 -16.06
CA GLY A 106 -6.15 -19.83 -15.33
C GLY A 106 -4.87 -19.71 -16.16
N TRP A 107 -4.93 -20.02 -17.47
CA TRP A 107 -3.81 -19.89 -18.40
C TRP A 107 -3.34 -18.44 -18.62
N MET A 108 -4.20 -17.46 -18.37
CA MET A 108 -3.88 -16.02 -18.50
C MET A 108 -3.05 -15.49 -17.32
N ALA A 109 -3.05 -16.18 -16.18
CA ALA A 109 -2.37 -15.70 -14.98
C ALA A 109 -0.89 -15.32 -15.19
N PRO A 110 -0.02 -16.17 -15.81
CA PRO A 110 1.37 -15.80 -16.05
C PRO A 110 1.50 -14.62 -17.02
N ILE A 111 0.61 -14.50 -18.00
CA ILE A 111 0.62 -13.38 -18.96
C ILE A 111 0.25 -12.08 -18.24
N ALA A 112 -0.79 -12.09 -17.42
CA ALA A 112 -1.23 -10.93 -16.67
C ALA A 112 -0.18 -10.46 -15.66
N ILE A 113 0.45 -11.40 -14.92
CA ILE A 113 1.55 -11.09 -13.99
C ILE A 113 2.73 -10.47 -14.75
N SER A 114 3.14 -11.10 -15.85
CA SER A 114 4.28 -10.61 -16.66
C SER A 114 4.00 -9.26 -17.30
N GLY A 115 2.80 -9.05 -17.84
CA GLY A 115 2.37 -7.78 -18.42
C GLY A 115 2.33 -6.67 -17.38
N MET A 116 1.77 -6.95 -16.20
CA MET A 116 1.75 -5.99 -15.08
C MET A 116 3.17 -5.66 -14.59
N ALA A 117 4.03 -6.68 -14.45
CA ALA A 117 5.42 -6.49 -14.07
C ALA A 117 6.21 -5.67 -15.09
N ALA A 118 6.00 -5.91 -16.39
CA ALA A 118 6.61 -5.13 -17.47
C ALA A 118 6.16 -3.67 -17.44
N GLY A 119 4.86 -3.43 -17.25
CA GLY A 119 4.31 -2.08 -17.11
C GLY A 119 4.86 -1.34 -15.88
N MET A 120 4.92 -2.00 -14.74
CA MET A 120 5.51 -1.42 -13.52
C MET A 120 7.02 -1.17 -13.66
N GLY A 121 7.72 -2.02 -14.41
CA GLY A 121 9.12 -1.85 -14.76
C GLY A 121 9.42 -0.54 -15.49
N LEU A 122 8.47 0.04 -16.23
CA LEU A 122 8.65 1.32 -16.91
C LEU A 122 8.94 2.46 -15.92
N PHE A 123 8.30 2.47 -14.77
CA PHE A 123 8.51 3.49 -13.75
C PHE A 123 9.91 3.38 -13.11
N THR A 124 10.34 2.16 -12.78
CA THR A 124 11.68 1.93 -12.22
C THR A 124 12.78 2.14 -13.26
N GLY A 125 12.51 1.81 -14.53
CA GLY A 125 13.36 2.17 -15.66
C GLY A 125 13.50 3.68 -15.83
N ALA A 126 12.41 4.42 -15.73
CA ALA A 126 12.43 5.88 -15.78
C ALA A 126 13.21 6.47 -14.58
N ALA A 127 13.06 5.93 -13.37
CA ALA A 127 13.83 6.37 -12.21
C ALA A 127 15.34 6.25 -12.42
N THR A 128 15.80 5.10 -12.92
CA THR A 128 17.24 4.87 -13.19
C THR A 128 17.75 5.71 -14.37
N ALA A 129 16.94 5.87 -15.41
CA ALA A 129 17.27 6.72 -16.55
C ALA A 129 17.43 8.19 -16.14
N LEU A 130 16.49 8.74 -15.37
CA LEU A 130 16.55 10.10 -14.84
C LEU A 130 17.75 10.28 -13.90
N SER A 131 18.05 9.31 -13.06
CA SER A 131 19.26 9.32 -12.22
C SER A 131 20.52 9.43 -13.09
N ARG A 132 20.63 8.60 -14.13
CA ARG A 132 21.78 8.60 -15.05
C ARG A 132 21.92 9.92 -15.79
N LEU A 133 20.82 10.52 -16.26
CA LEU A 133 20.83 11.84 -16.90
C LEU A 133 21.41 12.93 -15.97
N VAL A 134 21.11 12.88 -14.68
CA VAL A 134 21.66 13.84 -13.73
C VAL A 134 23.14 13.54 -13.47
N PHE A 135 23.53 12.27 -13.34
CA PHE A 135 24.93 11.84 -13.13
C PHE A 135 25.86 12.26 -14.28
N GLU A 136 25.39 12.21 -15.53
CA GLU A 136 26.15 12.64 -16.71
C GLU A 136 26.35 14.16 -16.79
N LYS A 137 25.38 14.93 -16.29
CA LYS A 137 25.42 16.40 -16.39
C LYS A 137 26.19 17.08 -15.28
N LYS A 138 26.34 16.43 -14.13
CA LYS A 138 26.96 17.04 -12.95
C LYS A 138 27.89 16.04 -12.26
N PRO A 139 29.18 16.43 -12.03
CA PRO A 139 30.05 15.63 -11.20
C PRO A 139 29.51 15.63 -9.76
N MET A 140 29.36 14.44 -9.20
CA MET A 140 28.82 14.25 -7.84
C MET A 140 29.60 13.16 -7.11
N THR A 141 29.69 13.29 -5.79
CA THR A 141 30.15 12.19 -4.94
C THR A 141 29.17 11.02 -5.00
N THR A 142 29.60 9.82 -4.64
CA THR A 142 28.70 8.66 -4.56
C THR A 142 27.56 8.88 -3.57
N VAL A 143 27.78 9.59 -2.47
CA VAL A 143 26.69 10.03 -1.56
C VAL A 143 25.67 10.89 -2.30
N GLY A 144 26.11 11.85 -3.10
CA GLY A 144 25.24 12.69 -3.92
C GLY A 144 24.43 11.86 -4.92
N ARG A 145 25.05 10.85 -5.56
CA ARG A 145 24.37 9.92 -6.48
C ARG A 145 23.32 9.06 -5.75
N VAL A 146 23.61 8.56 -4.55
CA VAL A 146 22.62 7.84 -3.70
C VAL A 146 21.41 8.71 -3.44
N ILE A 147 21.60 9.98 -3.04
CA ILE A 147 20.50 10.90 -2.73
C ILE A 147 19.66 11.19 -3.97
N VAL A 148 20.31 11.50 -5.11
CA VAL A 148 19.61 11.75 -6.39
C VAL A 148 18.86 10.49 -6.85
N PHE A 149 19.49 9.32 -6.80
CA PHE A 149 18.87 8.05 -7.14
C PHE A 149 17.61 7.80 -6.29
N SER A 150 17.69 8.01 -4.98
CA SER A 150 16.57 7.88 -4.07
C SER A 150 15.44 8.86 -4.42
N ALA A 151 15.78 10.11 -4.72
CA ALA A 151 14.81 11.11 -5.14
C ALA A 151 14.10 10.72 -6.45
N MET A 152 14.84 10.27 -7.48
CA MET A 152 14.24 9.83 -8.74
C MET A 152 13.35 8.60 -8.56
N TRP A 153 13.72 7.68 -7.66
CA TRP A 153 12.89 6.54 -7.30
C TRP A 153 11.54 7.00 -6.74
N ILE A 154 11.56 7.90 -5.74
CA ILE A 154 10.34 8.40 -5.10
C ILE A 154 9.48 9.22 -6.07
N LEU A 155 10.12 10.01 -6.94
CA LEU A 155 9.41 10.72 -8.00
C LEU A 155 8.59 9.74 -8.85
N MET A 156 9.18 8.62 -9.24
CA MET A 156 8.49 7.63 -10.07
C MET A 156 7.48 6.79 -9.28
N GLU A 157 7.67 6.57 -7.98
CA GLU A 157 6.63 6.02 -7.11
C GLU A 157 5.42 6.95 -7.02
N TRP A 158 5.64 8.26 -6.91
CA TRP A 158 4.57 9.25 -6.89
C TRP A 158 3.85 9.34 -8.25
N VAL A 159 4.59 9.41 -9.35
CA VAL A 159 4.00 9.40 -10.71
C VAL A 159 3.14 8.16 -10.91
N ARG A 160 3.59 6.98 -10.48
CA ARG A 160 2.83 5.73 -10.54
C ARG A 160 1.54 5.79 -9.72
N GLY A 161 1.45 6.68 -8.74
CA GLY A 161 0.26 6.87 -7.91
C GLY A 161 -0.92 7.49 -8.65
N TRP A 162 -0.71 8.14 -9.81
CA TRP A 162 -1.78 8.79 -10.57
C TRP A 162 -1.70 8.55 -12.08
N ALA A 163 -0.55 8.17 -12.62
CA ALA A 163 -0.41 7.91 -14.05
C ALA A 163 -1.35 6.78 -14.51
N PHE A 164 -2.01 6.97 -15.65
CA PHE A 164 -3.04 6.10 -16.26
C PHE A 164 -4.32 6.00 -15.42
N THR A 165 -4.33 5.49 -14.25
CA THR A 165 -5.40 5.52 -13.24
C THR A 165 -4.80 5.43 -11.84
N GLY A 166 -3.48 5.32 -11.78
CA GLY A 166 -2.72 5.13 -10.56
C GLY A 166 -2.70 3.69 -10.06
N PHE A 167 -1.51 3.22 -9.67
CA PHE A 167 -1.33 1.94 -8.98
C PHE A 167 -0.21 2.05 -7.95
N PRO A 168 -0.41 2.78 -6.81
CA PRO A 168 0.58 2.94 -5.76
C PRO A 168 0.68 1.71 -4.83
N TRP A 169 0.65 0.50 -5.41
CA TRP A 169 0.82 -0.75 -4.69
C TRP A 169 2.31 -1.03 -4.48
N ASN A 170 2.69 -1.60 -3.32
CA ASN A 170 4.09 -1.93 -3.00
C ASN A 170 5.05 -0.74 -3.14
N LEU A 171 4.68 0.45 -2.62
CA LEU A 171 5.64 1.50 -2.36
C LEU A 171 6.68 0.97 -1.38
N ILE A 172 7.97 1.22 -1.67
CA ILE A 172 9.03 0.56 -0.88
C ILE A 172 9.00 0.93 0.60
N GLY A 173 8.47 2.11 0.96
CA GLY A 173 8.27 2.52 2.34
C GLY A 173 7.30 1.64 3.14
N THR A 174 6.49 0.80 2.47
CA THR A 174 5.58 -0.14 3.15
C THR A 174 6.30 -1.26 3.90
N VAL A 175 7.58 -1.50 3.63
CA VAL A 175 8.41 -2.48 4.35
C VAL A 175 8.49 -2.17 5.85
N TRP A 176 8.35 -0.90 6.25
CA TRP A 176 8.42 -0.46 7.64
C TRP A 176 7.16 -0.72 8.46
N VAL A 177 6.09 -1.25 7.85
CA VAL A 177 4.87 -1.63 8.58
C VAL A 177 5.14 -2.78 9.59
N VAL A 178 6.28 -3.43 9.49
CA VAL A 178 6.78 -4.37 10.50
C VAL A 178 7.04 -3.71 11.86
N SER A 179 7.25 -2.38 11.89
CA SER A 179 7.57 -1.62 13.11
C SER A 179 6.61 -0.44 13.30
N ASP A 180 5.81 -0.49 14.37
CA ASP A 180 4.89 0.60 14.71
C ASP A 180 5.62 1.94 14.91
N SER A 181 6.88 1.91 15.38
CA SER A 181 7.69 3.12 15.58
C SER A 181 8.18 3.70 14.27
N MET A 182 8.63 2.88 13.34
CA MET A 182 9.11 3.35 12.04
C MET A 182 8.01 4.02 11.22
N ILE A 183 6.80 3.47 11.23
CA ILE A 183 5.69 4.05 10.46
C ILE A 183 5.24 5.42 10.99
N GLN A 184 5.66 5.83 12.20
CA GLN A 184 5.33 7.17 12.72
C GLN A 184 5.91 8.30 11.86
N LEU A 185 6.97 8.05 11.10
CA LEU A 185 7.50 9.02 10.12
C LEU A 185 6.45 9.38 9.07
N ALA A 186 5.55 8.45 8.72
CA ALA A 186 4.47 8.72 7.76
C ALA A 186 3.50 9.82 8.22
N ALA A 187 3.37 10.08 9.52
CA ALA A 187 2.59 11.21 10.01
C ALA A 187 3.22 12.58 9.66
N VAL A 188 4.51 12.59 9.35
CA VAL A 188 5.24 13.80 8.95
C VAL A 188 5.41 13.87 7.44
N THR A 189 5.86 12.81 6.81
CA THR A 189 6.32 12.79 5.42
C THR A 189 5.47 11.95 4.47
N GLY A 190 4.44 11.28 4.98
CA GLY A 190 3.72 10.24 4.24
C GLY A 190 4.59 9.00 3.99
N VAL A 191 4.04 8.03 3.29
CA VAL A 191 4.76 6.81 2.89
C VAL A 191 5.97 7.12 2.00
N TYR A 192 5.93 8.21 1.25
CA TYR A 192 7.02 8.60 0.35
C TYR A 192 8.30 8.98 1.09
N GLY A 193 8.21 9.57 2.30
CA GLY A 193 9.39 9.82 3.13
C GLY A 193 10.00 8.53 3.68
N LEU A 194 9.17 7.55 4.04
CA LEU A 194 9.64 6.20 4.37
C LEU A 194 10.33 5.56 3.17
N SER A 195 9.77 5.70 1.96
CA SER A 195 10.39 5.21 0.73
C SER A 195 11.76 5.88 0.49
N LEU A 196 11.85 7.21 0.62
CA LEU A 196 13.11 7.96 0.45
C LEU A 196 14.19 7.44 1.41
N LEU A 197 13.86 7.34 2.68
CA LEU A 197 14.77 6.82 3.70
C LEU A 197 15.20 5.38 3.39
N THR A 198 14.27 4.53 2.94
CA THR A 198 14.54 3.13 2.62
C THR A 198 15.53 2.99 1.46
N VAL A 199 15.27 3.68 0.34
CA VAL A 199 16.15 3.60 -0.84
C VAL A 199 17.52 4.20 -0.53
N ALA A 200 17.57 5.35 0.15
CA ALA A 200 18.82 5.97 0.55
C ALA A 200 19.64 5.04 1.47
N ALA A 201 19.02 4.43 2.47
CA ALA A 201 19.70 3.51 3.38
C ALA A 201 20.19 2.23 2.68
N ALA A 202 19.36 1.66 1.80
CA ALA A 202 19.69 0.43 1.09
C ALA A 202 20.77 0.64 0.00
N ALA A 203 20.83 1.83 -0.61
CA ALA A 203 21.84 2.16 -1.60
C ALA A 203 23.14 2.76 -1.01
N MET A 204 23.11 3.30 0.22
CA MET A 204 24.26 3.97 0.83
C MET A 204 25.53 3.10 0.91
N PRO A 205 25.46 1.76 1.15
CA PRO A 205 26.66 0.92 1.12
C PRO A 205 27.43 0.92 -0.20
N ALA A 206 26.85 1.44 -1.29
CA ALA A 206 27.56 1.63 -2.57
C ALA A 206 28.83 2.46 -2.42
N VAL A 207 28.88 3.40 -1.47
CA VAL A 207 30.05 4.25 -1.19
C VAL A 207 31.29 3.45 -0.73
N LEU A 208 31.10 2.23 -0.24
CA LEU A 208 32.19 1.39 0.28
C LEU A 208 33.06 0.77 -0.83
N ALA A 209 32.53 0.71 -2.07
CA ALA A 209 33.25 0.22 -3.25
C ALA A 209 33.76 1.37 -4.14
N ASP A 210 33.92 2.58 -3.61
CA ASP A 210 34.28 3.76 -4.40
C ASP A 210 35.77 4.07 -4.23
N HIS A 211 36.51 4.07 -5.37
CA HIS A 211 37.90 4.48 -5.42
C HIS A 211 37.98 5.96 -5.78
N GLY A 212 38.38 6.80 -4.84
CA GLY A 212 38.87 8.14 -5.17
C GLY A 212 37.92 9.31 -4.99
N SER A 213 36.63 9.16 -4.71
CA SER A 213 35.76 10.30 -4.41
C SER A 213 35.80 10.79 -2.96
N LEU A 214 36.49 10.06 -2.08
CA LEU A 214 36.74 10.47 -0.69
C LEU A 214 38.21 10.18 -0.31
N PRO A 215 38.97 11.16 0.17
CA PRO A 215 40.42 11.05 0.43
C PRO A 215 40.80 10.07 1.56
N HIS A 216 39.82 9.47 2.26
CA HIS A 216 40.06 8.48 3.30
C HIS A 216 38.95 7.42 3.35
N PRO A 217 39.26 6.11 3.42
CA PRO A 217 38.27 5.03 3.55
C PRO A 217 37.36 5.18 4.80
N ARG A 218 37.82 5.86 5.83
CA ARG A 218 37.03 6.16 7.05
C ARG A 218 35.80 7.03 6.75
N ARG A 219 35.85 7.94 5.76
CA ARG A 219 34.71 8.80 5.41
C ARG A 219 33.56 8.02 4.77
N SER A 220 33.82 6.96 4.03
CA SER A 220 32.79 6.12 3.42
C SER A 220 31.92 5.43 4.49
N TRP A 221 32.53 4.90 5.53
CA TRP A 221 31.81 4.32 6.66
C TRP A 221 30.98 5.33 7.44
N VAL A 222 31.45 6.57 7.56
CA VAL A 222 30.69 7.65 8.22
C VAL A 222 29.35 7.87 7.52
N SER A 223 29.31 7.87 6.19
CA SER A 223 28.05 8.05 5.42
C SER A 223 27.08 6.90 5.66
N VAL A 224 27.58 5.66 5.69
CA VAL A 224 26.77 4.48 6.02
C VAL A 224 26.22 4.56 7.44
N LEU A 225 27.09 4.87 8.41
CA LEU A 225 26.69 5.01 9.82
C LEU A 225 25.69 6.16 10.01
N ALA A 226 25.87 7.29 9.29
CA ALA A 226 24.98 8.43 9.37
C ALA A 226 23.54 8.08 8.94
N VAL A 227 23.37 7.35 7.83
CA VAL A 227 22.02 6.98 7.38
C VAL A 227 21.37 5.96 8.33
N PHE A 228 22.13 5.04 8.91
CA PHE A 228 21.61 4.14 9.94
C PHE A 228 21.31 4.85 11.25
N ALA A 229 22.07 5.89 11.61
CA ALA A 229 21.76 6.76 12.73
C ALA A 229 20.44 7.52 12.51
N VAL A 230 20.15 7.96 11.26
CA VAL A 230 18.85 8.56 10.91
C VAL A 230 17.72 7.54 11.10
N ILE A 231 17.87 6.28 10.65
CA ILE A 231 16.88 5.22 10.90
C ILE A 231 16.66 5.04 12.41
N GLY A 232 17.74 4.98 13.18
CA GLY A 232 17.69 4.89 14.65
C GLY A 232 16.94 6.07 15.27
N ALA A 233 17.24 7.30 14.82
CA ALA A 233 16.56 8.52 15.29
C ALA A 233 15.06 8.51 14.95
N VAL A 234 14.68 8.07 13.75
CA VAL A 234 13.27 7.90 13.34
C VAL A 234 12.58 6.87 14.23
N TRP A 235 13.24 5.74 14.49
CA TRP A 235 12.68 4.70 15.37
C TRP A 235 12.49 5.22 16.81
N VAL A 236 13.48 5.90 17.38
CA VAL A 236 13.40 6.52 18.72
C VAL A 236 12.31 7.58 18.78
N GLY A 237 12.23 8.47 17.77
CA GLY A 237 11.17 9.47 17.67
C GLY A 237 9.78 8.83 17.62
N GLY A 238 9.65 7.74 16.87
CA GLY A 238 8.42 6.94 16.83
C GLY A 238 8.07 6.30 18.18
N GLN A 239 9.05 5.76 18.90
CA GLN A 239 8.85 5.24 20.26
C GLN A 239 8.36 6.32 21.23
N ILE A 240 8.98 7.50 21.21
CA ILE A 240 8.57 8.64 22.05
C ILE A 240 7.13 9.05 21.73
N ARG A 241 6.79 9.13 20.43
CA ARG A 241 5.42 9.45 19.99
C ARG A 241 4.40 8.43 20.50
N LEU A 242 4.72 7.14 20.41
CA LEU A 242 3.83 6.05 20.84
C LEU A 242 3.75 5.92 22.37
N ALA A 243 4.81 6.19 23.11
CA ALA A 243 4.81 6.18 24.58
C ALA A 243 3.84 7.22 25.16
N ASN A 244 3.68 8.35 24.48
CA ASN A 244 2.78 9.43 24.86
C ASN A 244 1.39 9.34 24.20
N ALA A 245 1.04 8.18 23.63
CA ALA A 245 -0.18 7.97 22.86
C ALA A 245 -1.21 7.10 23.62
N PRO A 246 -2.03 7.66 24.51
CA PRO A 246 -3.07 6.91 25.21
C PRO A 246 -4.13 6.43 24.20
N PHE A 247 -4.68 5.26 24.44
CA PHE A 247 -5.84 4.81 23.70
C PHE A 247 -7.08 5.60 24.12
N LYS A 248 -7.68 6.31 23.18
CA LYS A 248 -8.94 7.01 23.33
C LYS A 248 -9.99 6.35 22.43
N ALA A 249 -11.20 6.18 22.93
CA ALA A 249 -12.32 5.66 22.16
C ALA A 249 -13.46 6.69 22.09
N VAL A 250 -14.23 6.64 21.03
CA VAL A 250 -15.45 7.44 20.88
C VAL A 250 -16.49 6.93 21.89
N PRO A 251 -16.99 7.80 22.79
CA PRO A 251 -17.96 7.39 23.79
C PRO A 251 -19.24 6.82 23.17
N GLY A 252 -19.73 5.70 23.68
CA GLY A 252 -20.99 5.09 23.25
C GLY A 252 -20.95 4.36 21.92
N VAL A 253 -19.83 4.35 21.18
CA VAL A 253 -19.72 3.69 19.87
C VAL A 253 -18.96 2.36 20.00
N HIS A 254 -19.67 1.26 19.78
CA HIS A 254 -19.14 -0.10 19.76
C HIS A 254 -19.49 -0.75 18.41
N LEU A 255 -18.46 -1.13 17.66
CA LEU A 255 -18.61 -1.68 16.31
C LEU A 255 -18.53 -3.21 16.35
N ARG A 256 -19.37 -3.87 15.58
CA ARG A 256 -19.22 -5.27 15.20
C ARG A 256 -18.86 -5.37 13.72
N LEU A 257 -17.70 -5.90 13.43
CA LEU A 257 -17.21 -6.17 12.08
C LEU A 257 -17.47 -7.65 11.77
N VAL A 258 -18.09 -7.93 10.64
CA VAL A 258 -18.46 -9.29 10.25
C VAL A 258 -17.62 -9.76 9.07
N GLN A 259 -16.81 -10.79 9.28
CA GLN A 259 -16.00 -11.46 8.25
C GLN A 259 -16.61 -12.83 7.94
N PRO A 260 -17.38 -12.98 6.86
CA PRO A 260 -18.11 -14.22 6.59
C PRO A 260 -17.30 -15.31 5.92
N ASN A 261 -16.10 -15.00 5.45
CA ASN A 261 -15.21 -15.90 4.73
C ASN A 261 -15.89 -16.67 3.59
N ILE A 262 -16.58 -15.93 2.70
CA ILE A 262 -17.27 -16.48 1.53
C ILE A 262 -16.30 -16.55 0.36
N PRO A 263 -16.01 -17.77 -0.20
CA PRO A 263 -15.14 -17.90 -1.36
C PRO A 263 -15.67 -17.12 -2.57
N GLN A 264 -14.76 -16.48 -3.33
CA GLN A 264 -15.14 -15.64 -4.47
C GLN A 264 -15.92 -16.39 -5.55
N ALA A 265 -15.54 -17.63 -5.84
CA ALA A 265 -16.22 -18.50 -6.83
C ALA A 265 -17.68 -18.79 -6.47
N LEU A 266 -18.05 -18.70 -5.19
CA LEU A 266 -19.41 -18.99 -4.72
C LEU A 266 -20.26 -17.72 -4.51
N LYS A 267 -19.63 -16.57 -4.38
CA LYS A 267 -20.26 -15.33 -3.93
C LYS A 267 -21.46 -14.89 -4.77
N TRP A 268 -21.37 -15.07 -6.09
CA TRP A 268 -22.39 -14.62 -7.03
C TRP A 268 -23.37 -15.68 -7.51
N ARG A 269 -23.23 -16.94 -7.04
CA ARG A 269 -24.15 -18.02 -7.38
C ARG A 269 -25.55 -17.71 -6.87
N ARG A 270 -26.54 -17.69 -7.75
CA ARG A 270 -27.91 -17.26 -7.43
C ARG A 270 -28.52 -18.08 -6.30
N GLU A 271 -28.31 -19.39 -6.33
CA GLU A 271 -28.79 -20.36 -5.33
C GLU A 271 -28.20 -20.15 -3.94
N LEU A 272 -27.01 -19.55 -3.83
CA LEU A 272 -26.31 -19.33 -2.57
C LEU A 272 -26.48 -17.93 -1.97
N ARG A 273 -27.04 -16.98 -2.72
CA ARG A 273 -27.16 -15.58 -2.28
C ARG A 273 -27.90 -15.43 -0.95
N ARG A 274 -29.01 -16.18 -0.81
CA ARG A 274 -29.81 -16.15 0.43
C ARG A 274 -29.01 -16.70 1.61
N SER A 275 -28.34 -17.85 1.45
CA SER A 275 -27.53 -18.46 2.51
C SER A 275 -26.35 -17.58 2.89
N HIS A 276 -25.74 -16.83 1.97
CA HIS A 276 -24.68 -15.88 2.26
C HIS A 276 -25.17 -14.72 3.14
N VAL A 277 -26.37 -14.17 2.88
CA VAL A 277 -26.96 -13.14 3.74
C VAL A 277 -27.32 -13.73 5.12
N GLN A 278 -27.94 -14.91 5.15
CA GLN A 278 -28.30 -15.59 6.43
C GLN A 278 -27.07 -15.88 7.28
N LYS A 279 -25.96 -16.32 6.68
CA LYS A 279 -24.68 -16.54 7.37
C LYS A 279 -24.18 -15.26 8.05
N GLN A 280 -24.21 -14.14 7.35
CA GLN A 280 -23.76 -12.85 7.88
C GLN A 280 -24.71 -12.33 8.98
N LEU A 281 -26.01 -12.51 8.82
CA LEU A 281 -26.98 -12.19 9.87
C LEU A 281 -26.74 -13.03 11.13
N LYS A 282 -26.49 -14.34 11.00
CA LYS A 282 -26.14 -15.22 12.12
C LYS A 282 -24.89 -14.73 12.86
N LEU A 283 -23.84 -14.35 12.13
CA LEU A 283 -22.63 -13.78 12.71
C LEU A 283 -22.90 -12.42 13.39
N SER A 284 -23.77 -11.60 12.80
CA SER A 284 -24.15 -10.29 13.36
C SER A 284 -24.87 -10.42 14.70
N LEU A 285 -25.67 -11.48 14.87
CA LEU A 285 -26.44 -11.75 16.08
C LEU A 285 -25.72 -12.68 17.08
N ALA A 286 -24.52 -13.16 16.73
CA ALA A 286 -23.75 -14.02 17.62
C ALA A 286 -23.44 -13.29 18.94
N PRO A 287 -23.40 -14.01 20.08
CA PRO A 287 -22.95 -13.43 21.34
C PRO A 287 -21.59 -12.75 21.18
N ALA A 288 -21.39 -11.65 21.91
CA ALA A 288 -20.08 -11.00 21.93
C ALA A 288 -19.04 -11.99 22.46
N LEU A 289 -17.99 -12.23 21.68
CA LEU A 289 -16.91 -13.11 22.11
C LEU A 289 -16.19 -12.43 23.27
N ALA A 290 -16.03 -13.15 24.38
CA ALA A 290 -15.22 -12.69 25.50
C ALA A 290 -13.82 -12.37 24.98
N GLY A 291 -13.40 -11.12 25.11
CA GLY A 291 -12.02 -10.73 24.79
C GLY A 291 -11.05 -11.51 25.68
N SER A 292 -9.81 -11.65 25.26
CA SER A 292 -8.73 -12.27 26.04
C SER A 292 -8.39 -11.53 27.36
N GLY A 293 -9.26 -10.63 27.82
CA GLY A 293 -9.17 -9.87 29.07
C GLY A 293 -10.47 -9.97 29.87
N SER A 294 -10.37 -9.78 31.17
CA SER A 294 -11.42 -9.91 32.17
C SER A 294 -12.61 -8.93 32.06
N THR A 295 -12.62 -8.04 31.07
CA THR A 295 -13.70 -7.06 30.89
C THR A 295 -14.71 -7.55 29.84
N PRO A 296 -16.01 -7.70 30.20
CA PRO A 296 -17.04 -8.03 29.23
C PRO A 296 -17.09 -6.97 28.11
N LEU A 297 -17.08 -7.43 26.86
CA LEU A 297 -17.30 -6.53 25.74
C LEU A 297 -18.73 -5.98 25.79
N LYS A 298 -18.87 -4.67 25.63
CA LYS A 298 -20.19 -4.05 25.52
C LYS A 298 -20.89 -4.54 24.26
N PRO A 299 -22.21 -4.67 24.24
CA PRO A 299 -22.94 -5.04 23.04
C PRO A 299 -22.66 -4.03 21.91
N PRO A 300 -22.63 -4.49 20.65
CA PRO A 300 -22.41 -3.61 19.52
C PRO A 300 -23.54 -2.59 19.37
N THR A 301 -23.20 -1.35 19.02
CA THR A 301 -24.15 -0.30 18.66
C THR A 301 -24.33 -0.22 17.14
N HIS A 302 -23.33 -0.66 16.38
CA HIS A 302 -23.34 -0.62 14.92
C HIS A 302 -22.71 -1.90 14.37
N ILE A 303 -23.22 -2.35 13.21
CA ILE A 303 -22.75 -3.54 12.52
C ILE A 303 -22.16 -3.13 11.16
N ILE A 304 -21.02 -3.71 10.80
CA ILE A 304 -20.34 -3.41 9.54
C ILE A 304 -20.03 -4.71 8.81
N TRP A 305 -20.50 -4.81 7.56
CA TRP A 305 -20.23 -5.91 6.66
C TRP A 305 -19.26 -5.48 5.55
N ALA A 306 -18.62 -6.45 4.93
CA ALA A 306 -17.61 -6.23 3.90
C ALA A 306 -18.18 -5.69 2.57
N GLU A 307 -17.28 -5.37 1.64
CA GLU A 307 -17.62 -5.00 0.26
C GLU A 307 -18.48 -6.07 -0.43
N THR A 308 -19.52 -5.63 -1.16
CA THR A 308 -20.46 -6.49 -1.89
C THR A 308 -20.95 -7.70 -1.07
N SER A 309 -21.12 -7.50 0.22
CA SER A 309 -21.60 -8.52 1.17
C SER A 309 -23.06 -8.90 0.95
N VAL A 310 -23.85 -7.96 0.42
CA VAL A 310 -25.24 -8.15 0.00
C VAL A 310 -25.26 -8.28 -1.52
N PRO A 311 -25.40 -9.50 -2.08
CA PRO A 311 -25.35 -9.74 -3.54
C PRO A 311 -26.68 -9.43 -4.23
N TYR A 312 -27.35 -8.37 -3.80
CA TYR A 312 -28.64 -7.88 -4.31
C TYR A 312 -28.62 -6.37 -4.47
N ILE A 313 -29.35 -5.86 -5.44
CA ILE A 313 -29.68 -4.44 -5.53
C ILE A 313 -30.83 -4.18 -4.56
N LEU A 314 -30.56 -3.47 -3.47
CA LEU A 314 -31.50 -3.27 -2.37
C LEU A 314 -32.83 -2.66 -2.87
N ALA A 315 -32.76 -1.63 -3.71
CA ALA A 315 -33.94 -0.97 -4.26
C ALA A 315 -34.85 -1.90 -5.09
N ASN A 316 -34.27 -2.98 -5.65
CA ASN A 316 -35.00 -3.92 -6.51
C ASN A 316 -35.41 -5.21 -5.77
N THR A 317 -35.20 -5.27 -4.45
CA THR A 317 -35.46 -6.48 -3.65
C THR A 317 -36.36 -6.12 -2.47
N PRO A 318 -37.69 -6.11 -2.67
CA PRO A 318 -38.65 -5.77 -1.63
C PRO A 318 -38.46 -6.62 -0.37
N GLY A 319 -38.54 -6.00 0.80
CA GLY A 319 -38.42 -6.66 2.10
C GLY A 319 -36.99 -6.98 2.54
N LEU A 320 -35.98 -6.86 1.68
CA LEU A 320 -34.59 -7.17 2.07
C LEU A 320 -34.06 -6.20 3.13
N SER A 321 -34.37 -4.92 3.03
CA SER A 321 -33.95 -3.93 4.05
C SER A 321 -34.52 -4.25 5.44
N GLN A 322 -35.76 -4.73 5.53
CA GLN A 322 -36.39 -5.17 6.78
C GLN A 322 -35.71 -6.42 7.34
N VAL A 323 -35.34 -7.38 6.48
CA VAL A 323 -34.57 -8.57 6.89
C VAL A 323 -33.21 -8.19 7.47
N LEU A 324 -32.52 -7.26 6.85
CA LEU A 324 -31.23 -6.76 7.33
C LEU A 324 -31.40 -5.94 8.64
N ALA A 325 -32.44 -5.12 8.70
CA ALA A 325 -32.76 -4.30 9.88
C ALA A 325 -33.01 -5.12 11.16
N ALA A 326 -33.48 -6.34 11.02
CA ALA A 326 -33.68 -7.23 12.18
C ALA A 326 -32.40 -7.54 12.97
N ALA A 327 -31.22 -7.34 12.38
CA ALA A 327 -29.95 -7.48 13.07
C ALA A 327 -29.38 -6.15 13.56
N VAL A 328 -29.95 -5.01 13.18
CA VAL A 328 -29.45 -3.68 13.56
C VAL A 328 -29.78 -3.43 15.04
N PRO A 329 -28.81 -3.05 15.87
CA PRO A 329 -29.09 -2.67 17.26
C PRO A 329 -30.04 -1.45 17.32
N PRO A 330 -30.91 -1.36 18.34
CA PRO A 330 -31.83 -0.22 18.47
C PRO A 330 -31.11 1.14 18.45
N GLY A 331 -31.55 2.03 17.57
CA GLY A 331 -30.91 3.34 17.37
C GLY A 331 -29.54 3.30 16.67
N GLY A 332 -29.09 2.12 16.24
CA GLY A 332 -27.82 1.92 15.55
C GLY A 332 -27.96 1.88 14.04
N LEU A 333 -26.86 1.47 13.38
CA LEU A 333 -26.78 1.33 11.93
C LEU A 333 -26.16 -0.01 11.55
N MET A 334 -26.58 -0.53 10.39
CA MET A 334 -25.84 -1.52 9.64
C MET A 334 -25.25 -0.85 8.38
N ILE A 335 -23.92 -0.93 8.24
CA ILE A 335 -23.18 -0.43 7.07
C ILE A 335 -22.67 -1.65 6.30
N PHE A 336 -22.94 -1.71 5.00
CA PHE A 336 -22.61 -2.88 4.17
C PHE A 336 -22.32 -2.50 2.73
N GLY A 337 -21.56 -3.35 2.05
CA GLY A 337 -21.35 -3.26 0.60
C GLY A 337 -22.46 -3.97 -0.19
N ALA A 338 -23.01 -3.30 -1.20
CA ALA A 338 -23.98 -3.87 -2.12
C ALA A 338 -23.91 -3.19 -3.50
N PRO A 339 -24.24 -3.89 -4.61
CA PRO A 339 -24.40 -3.23 -5.89
C PRO A 339 -25.62 -2.29 -5.87
N ARG A 340 -25.48 -1.13 -6.50
CA ARG A 340 -26.57 -0.17 -6.72
C ARG A 340 -26.75 0.04 -8.23
N ALA A 341 -27.96 0.24 -8.68
CA ALA A 341 -28.28 0.56 -10.08
C ALA A 341 -29.10 1.85 -10.18
N SER A 342 -29.01 2.51 -11.33
CA SER A 342 -29.91 3.62 -11.66
C SER A 342 -31.37 3.14 -11.64
N PRO A 343 -32.32 4.06 -11.36
CA PRO A 343 -33.75 3.74 -11.42
C PRO A 343 -34.17 3.11 -12.74
N ALA A 344 -35.24 2.31 -12.72
CA ALA A 344 -35.79 1.75 -13.93
C ALA A 344 -36.19 2.86 -14.91
N GLY A 345 -35.87 2.67 -16.21
CA GLY A 345 -36.15 3.65 -17.26
C GLY A 345 -35.04 4.68 -17.53
N VAL A 346 -34.02 4.78 -16.68
CA VAL A 346 -32.85 5.63 -16.95
C VAL A 346 -31.93 4.95 -17.96
N THR A 347 -31.61 5.65 -19.05
CA THR A 347 -30.73 5.17 -20.12
C THR A 347 -29.57 6.16 -20.33
N PRO A 348 -28.30 5.71 -20.37
CA PRO A 348 -27.85 4.33 -20.15
C PRO A 348 -28.00 3.90 -18.69
N ARG A 349 -28.32 2.62 -18.48
CA ARG A 349 -28.36 2.04 -17.13
C ARG A 349 -26.98 2.07 -16.50
N GLN A 350 -26.86 2.63 -15.30
CA GLN A 350 -25.64 2.67 -14.52
C GLN A 350 -25.67 1.64 -13.40
N LEU A 351 -24.48 1.12 -13.05
CA LEU A 351 -24.29 0.18 -11.96
C LEU A 351 -23.09 0.65 -11.12
N TRP A 352 -23.24 0.70 -9.82
CA TRP A 352 -22.17 1.11 -8.89
C TRP A 352 -21.87 0.02 -7.88
N ASN A 353 -20.59 -0.08 -7.50
CA ASN A 353 -20.17 -0.77 -6.30
C ASN A 353 -20.32 0.21 -5.14
N SER A 354 -21.23 -0.08 -4.21
CA SER A 354 -21.65 0.92 -3.22
C SER A 354 -21.55 0.40 -1.79
N LEU A 355 -21.24 1.33 -0.88
CA LEU A 355 -21.51 1.21 0.55
C LEU A 355 -22.89 1.81 0.81
N GLN A 356 -23.71 1.11 1.58
CA GLN A 356 -25.02 1.59 2.03
C GLN A 356 -25.12 1.46 3.55
N ALA A 357 -25.83 2.40 4.19
CA ALA A 357 -26.13 2.36 5.60
C ALA A 357 -27.65 2.37 5.81
N ILE A 358 -28.15 1.44 6.64
CA ILE A 358 -29.56 1.38 7.03
C ILE A 358 -29.71 1.49 8.56
N ASP A 359 -30.84 2.05 9.00
CA ASP A 359 -31.22 2.08 10.41
C ASP A 359 -31.99 0.80 10.84
N ASP A 360 -32.34 0.72 12.10
CA ASP A 360 -33.12 -0.37 12.72
C ASP A 360 -34.56 -0.49 12.17
N LYS A 361 -35.00 0.42 11.33
CA LYS A 361 -36.27 0.39 10.59
C LYS A 361 -36.09 0.03 9.12
N GLY A 362 -34.87 -0.29 8.68
CA GLY A 362 -34.54 -0.60 7.29
C GLY A 362 -34.53 0.60 6.35
N ARG A 363 -34.51 1.83 6.87
CA ARG A 363 -34.43 3.04 6.05
C ARG A 363 -32.98 3.31 5.69
N VAL A 364 -32.71 3.59 4.42
CA VAL A 364 -31.37 3.97 3.95
C VAL A 364 -31.04 5.37 4.48
N LYS A 365 -29.98 5.49 5.26
CA LYS A 365 -29.48 6.72 5.88
C LYS A 365 -28.34 7.35 5.08
N GLY A 366 -27.66 6.57 4.24
CA GLY A 366 -26.59 7.07 3.41
C GLY A 366 -26.10 6.04 2.40
N THR A 367 -25.50 6.55 1.34
CA THR A 367 -24.92 5.75 0.27
C THR A 367 -23.64 6.40 -0.21
N TYR A 368 -22.60 5.60 -0.48
CA TYR A 368 -21.38 6.03 -1.14
C TYR A 368 -21.10 5.08 -2.30
N ASP A 369 -20.88 5.62 -3.48
CA ASP A 369 -20.51 4.88 -4.67
C ASP A 369 -19.01 4.97 -4.88
N LYS A 370 -18.36 3.83 -5.07
CA LYS A 370 -16.92 3.74 -5.32
C LYS A 370 -16.54 4.64 -6.49
N HIS A 371 -15.61 5.56 -6.25
CA HIS A 371 -15.18 6.51 -7.29
C HIS A 371 -13.95 6.02 -8.04
N HIS A 372 -13.03 5.33 -7.36
CA HIS A 372 -11.80 4.82 -7.95
C HIS A 372 -11.93 3.32 -8.27
N LEU A 373 -12.30 3.03 -9.51
CA LEU A 373 -12.56 1.67 -9.96
C LEU A 373 -11.26 0.92 -10.30
N VAL A 374 -11.29 -0.40 -10.11
CA VAL A 374 -10.17 -1.29 -10.47
C VAL A 374 -10.20 -1.58 -11.97
N PRO A 375 -9.15 -1.18 -12.74
CA PRO A 375 -9.03 -1.51 -14.15
C PRO A 375 -9.07 -3.03 -14.38
N PHE A 376 -9.71 -3.47 -15.45
CA PHE A 376 -9.94 -4.88 -15.83
C PHE A 376 -10.76 -5.71 -14.83
N GLY A 377 -10.89 -5.24 -13.60
CA GLY A 377 -11.74 -5.84 -12.57
C GLY A 377 -13.18 -5.30 -12.63
N GLU A 378 -13.35 -4.00 -12.54
CA GLU A 378 -14.66 -3.35 -12.44
C GLU A 378 -15.10 -2.67 -13.74
N TYR A 379 -14.14 -2.29 -14.59
CA TYR A 379 -14.36 -1.79 -15.94
C TYR A 379 -13.21 -2.21 -16.86
N VAL A 380 -13.44 -2.17 -18.17
CA VAL A 380 -12.39 -2.45 -19.16
C VAL A 380 -11.89 -1.12 -19.73
N PRO A 381 -10.61 -0.73 -19.47
CA PRO A 381 -10.01 0.42 -20.13
C PRO A 381 -9.96 0.22 -21.64
N PHE A 382 -10.20 1.28 -22.41
CA PHE A 382 -10.17 1.23 -23.89
C PHE A 382 -11.06 0.13 -24.48
N ARG A 383 -12.28 -0.07 -23.94
CA ARG A 383 -13.20 -1.13 -24.33
C ARG A 383 -13.47 -1.17 -25.85
N ASP A 384 -13.48 -0.02 -26.51
CA ASP A 384 -13.70 0.08 -27.96
C ASP A 384 -12.54 -0.51 -28.79
N ILE A 385 -11.36 -0.66 -28.20
CA ILE A 385 -10.15 -1.19 -28.84
C ILE A 385 -9.84 -2.61 -28.35
N LEU A 386 -10.12 -2.89 -27.07
CA LEU A 386 -9.80 -4.17 -26.42
C LEU A 386 -11.05 -5.04 -26.31
N PRO A 387 -11.23 -6.08 -27.15
CA PRO A 387 -12.38 -6.97 -27.12
C PRO A 387 -12.28 -8.02 -26.00
N ILE A 388 -11.97 -7.56 -24.77
CA ILE A 388 -11.86 -8.43 -23.59
C ILE A 388 -13.02 -8.19 -22.63
N GLU A 389 -13.43 -9.23 -21.93
CA GLU A 389 -14.40 -9.13 -20.85
C GLU A 389 -13.70 -8.84 -19.53
N LYS A 390 -14.39 -8.12 -18.63
CA LYS A 390 -13.86 -7.89 -17.27
C LYS A 390 -13.87 -9.19 -16.45
N LEU A 391 -12.98 -9.29 -15.49
CA LEU A 391 -12.84 -10.47 -14.63
C LEU A 391 -13.98 -10.64 -13.62
N THR A 392 -14.68 -9.57 -13.26
CA THR A 392 -15.80 -9.65 -12.31
C THR A 392 -17.09 -10.11 -13.00
N ALA A 393 -17.96 -10.78 -12.23
CA ALA A 393 -19.23 -11.26 -12.73
C ALA A 393 -20.13 -10.13 -13.29
N GLY A 394 -20.77 -10.39 -14.42
CA GLY A 394 -21.70 -9.48 -15.10
C GLY A 394 -21.09 -8.75 -16.30
N ARG A 395 -21.89 -8.56 -17.35
CA ARG A 395 -21.44 -7.97 -18.63
C ARG A 395 -21.25 -6.45 -18.57
N GLN A 396 -21.94 -5.76 -17.64
CA GLN A 396 -21.91 -4.31 -17.55
C GLN A 396 -20.78 -3.85 -16.64
N ASP A 397 -20.02 -2.84 -17.07
CA ASP A 397 -19.01 -2.17 -16.25
C ASP A 397 -19.66 -1.40 -15.11
N PHE A 398 -18.94 -1.25 -13.99
CA PHE A 398 -19.33 -0.33 -12.96
C PHE A 398 -19.08 1.10 -13.40
N SER A 399 -19.96 2.01 -12.96
CA SER A 399 -19.82 3.45 -13.14
C SER A 399 -19.05 4.02 -11.95
N PRO A 400 -18.15 4.98 -12.15
CA PRO A 400 -17.50 5.67 -11.03
C PRO A 400 -18.51 6.51 -10.24
N GLY A 401 -18.31 6.60 -8.93
CA GLY A 401 -18.98 7.54 -8.06
C GLY A 401 -18.48 8.97 -8.25
N PRO A 402 -19.13 9.95 -7.59
CA PRO A 402 -18.82 11.37 -7.79
C PRO A 402 -17.50 11.84 -7.17
N GLY A 403 -16.81 11.02 -6.39
CA GLY A 403 -15.55 11.34 -5.74
C GLY A 403 -15.55 11.03 -4.24
N ILE A 404 -14.44 11.39 -3.60
CA ILE A 404 -14.27 11.24 -2.15
C ILE A 404 -15.25 12.19 -1.44
N ARG A 405 -15.92 11.69 -0.41
CA ARG A 405 -16.80 12.50 0.42
C ARG A 405 -16.92 11.94 1.83
N THR A 406 -17.18 12.79 2.77
CA THR A 406 -17.48 12.43 4.14
C THR A 406 -18.98 12.17 4.31
N LEU A 407 -19.33 11.05 4.93
CA LEU A 407 -20.70 10.75 5.33
C LEU A 407 -20.90 11.07 6.82
N ALA A 408 -22.03 11.67 7.15
CA ALA A 408 -22.46 11.93 8.52
C ALA A 408 -23.70 11.08 8.84
N PHE A 409 -23.67 10.43 9.99
CA PHE A 409 -24.76 9.60 10.50
C PHE A 409 -25.05 9.97 11.95
N ASP A 410 -26.33 9.91 12.34
CA ASP A 410 -26.71 10.08 13.74
C ASP A 410 -26.06 8.97 14.60
N GLY A 411 -25.43 9.34 15.71
CA GLY A 411 -24.77 8.40 16.61
C GLY A 411 -23.38 7.91 16.19
N LEU A 412 -22.86 8.34 15.02
CA LEU A 412 -21.50 8.06 14.58
C LEU A 412 -20.75 9.36 14.24
N PRO A 413 -19.44 9.45 14.54
CA PRO A 413 -18.62 10.53 13.99
C PRO A 413 -18.62 10.49 12.44
N PRO A 414 -18.39 11.65 11.79
CA PRO A 414 -18.26 11.72 10.34
C PRO A 414 -17.18 10.76 9.80
N VAL A 415 -17.51 9.99 8.76
CA VAL A 415 -16.69 8.93 8.21
C VAL A 415 -16.30 9.17 6.76
N SER A 416 -15.05 8.85 6.41
CA SER A 416 -14.65 8.67 5.00
C SER A 416 -14.82 7.22 4.60
N PRO A 417 -15.78 6.90 3.73
CA PRO A 417 -15.92 5.56 3.17
C PRO A 417 -14.87 5.32 2.09
N LEU A 418 -14.28 4.13 2.10
CA LEU A 418 -13.29 3.66 1.13
C LEU A 418 -13.65 2.24 0.73
N ILE A 419 -13.89 1.99 -0.56
CA ILE A 419 -14.22 0.65 -1.03
C ILE A 419 -12.97 0.01 -1.63
N CYS A 420 -12.45 -1.04 -0.95
CA CYS A 420 -11.36 -1.91 -1.40
C CYS A 420 -10.09 -1.10 -1.79
N TYR A 421 -9.81 -1.05 -3.07
CA TYR A 421 -8.68 -0.41 -3.73
C TYR A 421 -8.45 1.07 -3.34
N GLU A 422 -9.50 1.80 -2.99
CA GLU A 422 -9.42 3.23 -2.66
C GLU A 422 -8.49 3.54 -1.49
N VAL A 423 -8.27 2.60 -0.58
CA VAL A 423 -7.41 2.80 0.61
C VAL A 423 -5.91 2.88 0.28
N ILE A 424 -5.47 2.44 -0.92
CA ILE A 424 -4.04 2.42 -1.22
C ILE A 424 -3.47 3.80 -1.60
N PHE A 425 -4.32 4.76 -1.94
CA PHE A 425 -3.93 6.08 -2.44
C PHE A 425 -3.57 7.04 -1.30
N SER A 426 -2.27 7.26 -1.08
CA SER A 426 -1.77 8.21 -0.10
C SER A 426 -2.19 9.64 -0.44
N GLY A 427 -2.72 10.38 0.54
CA GLY A 427 -3.22 11.75 0.37
C GLY A 427 -4.57 11.84 -0.36
N ASN A 428 -5.24 10.70 -0.65
CA ASN A 428 -6.47 10.67 -1.43
C ASN A 428 -7.53 9.76 -0.77
N VAL A 429 -7.62 9.82 0.57
CA VAL A 429 -8.53 9.00 1.38
C VAL A 429 -9.48 9.83 2.25
N VAL A 430 -9.39 11.14 2.20
CA VAL A 430 -10.25 12.07 2.96
C VAL A 430 -10.74 13.21 2.10
N ASP A 431 -11.94 13.67 2.36
CA ASP A 431 -12.46 14.94 1.86
C ASP A 431 -11.77 16.08 2.63
N ALA A 432 -11.03 16.93 1.92
CA ALA A 432 -10.27 18.02 2.51
C ALA A 432 -11.18 19.15 3.05
N GLU A 433 -12.32 19.35 2.41
CA GLU A 433 -13.28 20.39 2.78
C GLU A 433 -14.15 19.95 3.97
N ASN A 434 -14.59 18.69 3.96
CA ASN A 434 -15.41 18.09 5.00
C ASN A 434 -14.65 16.93 5.66
N ARG A 435 -13.66 17.28 6.50
CA ARG A 435 -12.77 16.27 7.08
C ARG A 435 -13.50 15.27 7.95
N PRO A 436 -13.34 13.95 7.71
CA PRO A 436 -13.89 12.90 8.54
C PRO A 436 -13.15 12.79 9.88
N GLN A 437 -13.72 12.02 10.82
CA GLN A 437 -13.08 11.65 12.07
C GLN A 437 -12.58 10.20 12.09
N TRP A 438 -12.95 9.40 11.11
CA TRP A 438 -12.45 8.04 10.93
C TRP A 438 -12.57 7.59 9.48
N LEU A 439 -11.81 6.55 9.14
CA LEU A 439 -11.80 5.91 7.83
C LEU A 439 -12.50 4.56 7.92
N LEU A 440 -13.36 4.24 6.97
CA LEU A 440 -14.04 2.95 6.87
C LEU A 440 -13.69 2.29 5.55
N ASN A 441 -12.92 1.20 5.59
CA ASN A 441 -12.57 0.45 4.40
C ASN A 441 -13.35 -0.88 4.33
N LEU A 442 -14.32 -0.95 3.42
CA LEU A 442 -14.99 -2.21 3.07
C LEU A 442 -14.26 -2.87 1.91
N THR A 443 -13.85 -4.12 2.06
CA THR A 443 -13.03 -4.79 1.03
C THR A 443 -13.43 -6.25 0.76
N ASN A 444 -13.08 -6.72 -0.43
CA ASN A 444 -13.24 -8.10 -0.83
C ASN A 444 -11.92 -8.68 -1.37
N ASP A 445 -10.97 -8.91 -0.46
CA ASP A 445 -9.67 -9.49 -0.80
C ASP A 445 -9.75 -10.96 -1.29
N ALA A 446 -10.95 -11.53 -1.44
CA ALA A 446 -11.13 -12.88 -1.98
C ALA A 446 -10.56 -13.05 -3.41
N TRP A 447 -10.43 -11.94 -4.14
CA TRP A 447 -9.76 -11.90 -5.44
C TRP A 447 -8.26 -12.18 -5.37
N PHE A 448 -7.65 -11.91 -4.22
CA PHE A 448 -6.20 -12.04 -4.02
C PHE A 448 -5.82 -13.43 -3.48
N GLY A 449 -6.80 -14.28 -3.14
CA GLY A 449 -6.57 -15.62 -2.61
C GLY A 449 -5.82 -15.65 -1.28
N GLN A 450 -5.27 -16.81 -0.95
CA GLN A 450 -4.38 -17.03 0.21
C GLN A 450 -2.93 -16.67 -0.16
N SER A 451 -2.67 -15.38 -0.34
CA SER A 451 -1.41 -14.86 -0.91
C SER A 451 -0.87 -13.67 -0.12
N PHE A 452 0.15 -13.01 -0.66
CA PHE A 452 0.72 -11.78 -0.09
C PHE A 452 -0.20 -10.56 -0.23
N GLY A 453 -1.08 -10.54 -1.25
CA GLY A 453 -1.95 -9.41 -1.56
C GLY A 453 -2.74 -8.85 -0.38
N PRO A 454 -3.49 -9.65 0.39
CA PRO A 454 -4.25 -9.17 1.55
C PRO A 454 -3.37 -8.54 2.64
N TYR A 455 -2.14 -9.04 2.84
CA TYR A 455 -1.19 -8.46 3.81
C TYR A 455 -0.64 -7.11 3.34
N GLN A 456 -0.32 -6.99 2.06
CA GLN A 456 0.14 -5.74 1.45
C GLN A 456 -0.97 -4.68 1.48
N HIS A 457 -2.21 -5.09 1.20
CA HIS A 457 -3.39 -4.23 1.25
C HIS A 457 -3.67 -3.74 2.68
N PHE A 458 -3.57 -4.61 3.68
CA PHE A 458 -3.71 -4.25 5.09
C PHE A 458 -2.58 -3.31 5.55
N ALA A 459 -1.36 -3.53 5.08
CA ALA A 459 -0.22 -2.65 5.36
C ALA A 459 -0.43 -1.23 4.81
N ALA A 460 -0.95 -1.12 3.58
CA ALA A 460 -1.32 0.17 3.00
C ALA A 460 -2.40 0.87 3.84
N ALA A 461 -3.44 0.15 4.27
CA ALA A 461 -4.49 0.69 5.12
C ALA A 461 -3.95 1.24 6.45
N ARG A 462 -3.00 0.52 7.10
CA ARG A 462 -2.36 1.00 8.33
C ARG A 462 -1.61 2.32 8.13
N LEU A 463 -0.92 2.48 7.02
CA LEU A 463 -0.21 3.72 6.71
C LEU A 463 -1.18 4.89 6.51
N ARG A 464 -2.36 4.67 5.92
CA ARG A 464 -3.39 5.74 5.79
C ARG A 464 -3.83 6.25 7.16
N ALA A 465 -4.02 5.36 8.12
CA ALA A 465 -4.36 5.76 9.48
C ALA A 465 -3.29 6.68 10.09
N VAL A 466 -2.01 6.34 9.93
CA VAL A 466 -0.88 7.14 10.45
C VAL A 466 -0.75 8.47 9.72
N GLU A 467 -0.85 8.47 8.39
CA GLU A 467 -0.75 9.67 7.56
C GLU A 467 -1.82 10.69 7.92
N GLU A 468 -3.04 10.24 8.10
CA GLU A 468 -4.17 11.11 8.40
C GLU A 468 -4.32 11.38 9.91
N GLY A 469 -3.73 10.59 10.79
CA GLY A 469 -4.01 10.67 12.24
C GLY A 469 -5.45 10.27 12.58
N LEU A 470 -6.08 9.47 11.73
CA LEU A 470 -7.44 9.00 11.86
C LEU A 470 -7.49 7.49 12.11
N PRO A 471 -8.37 6.99 12.98
CA PRO A 471 -8.57 5.56 13.10
C PRO A 471 -9.15 5.00 11.80
N LEU A 472 -8.76 3.77 11.49
CA LEU A 472 -9.26 3.06 10.32
C LEU A 472 -9.91 1.74 10.75
N VAL A 473 -11.15 1.58 10.35
CA VAL A 473 -11.90 0.32 10.50
C VAL A 473 -11.95 -0.37 9.15
N ARG A 474 -11.41 -1.58 9.09
CA ARG A 474 -11.38 -2.37 7.86
C ARG A 474 -12.19 -3.64 8.03
N VAL A 475 -13.13 -3.88 7.12
CA VAL A 475 -13.95 -5.09 7.10
C VAL A 475 -13.76 -5.80 5.77
N ALA A 476 -13.22 -7.01 5.83
CA ALA A 476 -12.94 -7.85 4.69
C ALA A 476 -13.89 -9.06 4.63
N ASN A 477 -14.12 -9.58 3.42
CA ASN A 477 -14.86 -10.83 3.25
C ASN A 477 -14.01 -12.06 3.67
N THR A 478 -12.89 -12.29 3.00
CA THR A 478 -11.94 -13.38 3.29
C THR A 478 -10.57 -12.86 3.72
N GLY A 479 -10.33 -11.56 3.55
CA GLY A 479 -9.07 -10.89 3.82
C GLY A 479 -8.79 -10.71 5.31
N ILE A 480 -8.10 -9.62 5.64
CA ILE A 480 -7.76 -9.27 7.01
C ILE A 480 -8.66 -8.12 7.44
N SER A 481 -9.56 -8.36 8.40
CA SER A 481 -10.35 -7.33 9.07
C SER A 481 -9.60 -6.79 10.29
N GLY A 482 -9.81 -5.52 10.62
CA GLY A 482 -9.17 -4.95 11.80
C GLY A 482 -9.64 -3.56 12.16
N VAL A 483 -9.37 -3.19 13.41
CA VAL A 483 -9.55 -1.85 13.95
C VAL A 483 -8.16 -1.29 14.26
N ILE A 484 -7.84 -0.18 13.66
CA ILE A 484 -6.53 0.47 13.68
C ILE A 484 -6.75 1.88 14.23
N ASP A 485 -5.92 2.32 15.17
CA ASP A 485 -5.99 3.68 15.69
C ASP A 485 -5.23 4.70 14.81
N GLY A 486 -5.33 5.99 15.14
CA GLY A 486 -4.66 7.07 14.40
C GLY A 486 -3.12 7.04 14.46
N TYR A 487 -2.53 6.17 15.27
CA TYR A 487 -1.10 5.89 15.31
C TYR A 487 -0.72 4.65 14.46
N GLY A 488 -1.68 3.98 13.83
CA GLY A 488 -1.45 2.77 13.04
C GLY A 488 -1.32 1.51 13.88
N ARG A 489 -1.57 1.55 15.21
CA ARG A 489 -1.59 0.36 16.06
C ARG A 489 -2.82 -0.47 15.76
N THR A 490 -2.64 -1.76 15.55
CA THR A 490 -3.75 -2.71 15.33
C THR A 490 -4.35 -3.09 16.68
N ILE A 491 -5.53 -2.55 16.99
CA ILE A 491 -6.24 -2.76 18.27
C ILE A 491 -6.91 -4.14 18.29
N ARG A 492 -7.55 -4.52 17.19
CA ARG A 492 -8.21 -5.83 16.99
C ARG A 492 -7.98 -6.28 15.55
N ARG A 493 -7.85 -7.60 15.34
CA ARG A 493 -7.65 -8.17 14.01
C ARG A 493 -8.27 -9.57 13.93
N LEU A 494 -8.87 -9.87 12.77
CA LEU A 494 -9.23 -11.21 12.33
C LEU A 494 -8.41 -11.54 11.08
N GLY A 495 -7.78 -12.71 11.08
CA GLY A 495 -6.81 -13.10 10.06
C GLY A 495 -7.42 -13.45 8.72
N LEU A 496 -6.52 -13.61 7.73
CA LEU A 496 -6.86 -14.06 6.38
C LEU A 496 -7.52 -15.45 6.43
N GLY A 497 -8.63 -15.62 5.71
CA GLY A 497 -9.35 -16.88 5.60
C GLY A 497 -10.08 -17.34 6.87
N GLN A 498 -10.13 -16.50 7.90
CA GLN A 498 -10.91 -16.79 9.11
C GLN A 498 -12.35 -16.31 8.97
N GLU A 499 -13.27 -17.04 9.55
CA GLU A 499 -14.66 -16.65 9.72
C GLU A 499 -14.89 -16.17 11.16
N GLY A 500 -15.64 -15.07 11.32
CA GLY A 500 -15.95 -14.57 12.65
C GLY A 500 -16.37 -13.12 12.69
N VAL A 501 -16.36 -12.58 13.91
CA VAL A 501 -16.67 -11.18 14.20
C VAL A 501 -15.56 -10.54 15.02
N ILE A 502 -15.41 -9.22 14.88
CA ILE A 502 -14.61 -8.38 15.77
C ILE A 502 -15.56 -7.42 16.46
N ASP A 503 -15.62 -7.47 17.78
CA ASP A 503 -16.27 -6.45 18.60
C ASP A 503 -15.20 -5.51 19.16
N SER A 504 -15.36 -4.20 18.91
CA SER A 504 -14.39 -3.18 19.33
C SER A 504 -15.04 -1.81 19.54
N PRO A 505 -14.61 -1.03 20.53
CA PRO A 505 -14.90 0.39 20.53
C PRO A 505 -14.28 1.03 19.29
N LEU A 506 -14.91 2.08 18.76
CA LEU A 506 -14.32 2.92 17.72
C LEU A 506 -13.21 3.78 18.34
N PRO A 507 -11.93 3.67 17.91
CA PRO A 507 -10.90 4.58 18.39
C PRO A 507 -11.22 6.03 17.97
N ALA A 508 -10.85 6.99 18.77
CA ALA A 508 -10.99 8.42 18.44
C ALA A 508 -9.88 8.86 17.48
N ALA A 509 -10.18 9.87 16.67
CA ALA A 509 -9.16 10.60 15.92
C ALA A 509 -8.11 11.21 16.85
N LEU A 510 -6.92 11.48 16.34
CA LEU A 510 -5.94 12.28 17.08
C LEU A 510 -6.47 13.70 17.29
N ASP A 511 -6.14 14.29 18.42
CA ASP A 511 -6.58 15.65 18.76
C ASP A 511 -6.05 16.67 17.73
N ASP A 512 -4.81 16.48 17.26
CA ASP A 512 -4.16 17.30 16.26
C ASP A 512 -4.02 16.57 14.91
N ARG A 513 -4.17 17.32 13.82
CA ARG A 513 -3.84 16.84 12.49
C ARG A 513 -2.34 16.56 12.38
N THR A 514 -1.98 15.49 11.70
CA THR A 514 -0.59 15.20 11.35
C THR A 514 -0.03 16.26 10.38
N MET A 515 1.28 16.39 10.32
CA MET A 515 1.94 17.27 9.33
C MET A 515 1.57 16.85 7.90
N TYR A 516 1.60 15.55 7.62
CA TYR A 516 1.23 15.04 6.31
C TYR A 516 -0.21 15.38 5.94
N SER A 517 -1.16 15.21 6.85
CA SER A 517 -2.56 15.55 6.62
C SER A 517 -2.83 17.06 6.43
N ARG A 518 -1.94 17.92 6.93
CA ARG A 518 -2.04 19.39 6.76
C ARG A 518 -1.48 19.86 5.42
N PHE A 519 -0.34 19.30 5.01
CA PHE A 519 0.46 19.81 3.90
C PHE A 519 0.56 18.84 2.72
N GLY A 520 0.25 17.56 2.91
CA GLY A 520 0.13 16.57 1.83
C GLY A 520 1.29 16.60 0.82
N GLY A 521 0.93 16.80 -0.44
CA GLY A 521 1.89 16.82 -1.55
C GLY A 521 2.98 17.89 -1.46
N TRP A 522 2.79 18.99 -0.71
CA TRP A 522 3.82 20.01 -0.49
C TRP A 522 5.03 19.45 0.26
N ILE A 523 4.80 18.54 1.21
CA ILE A 523 5.91 17.88 1.91
C ILE A 523 6.75 17.06 0.95
N LEU A 524 6.09 16.31 0.05
CA LEU A 524 6.80 15.56 -0.99
C LEU A 524 7.59 16.49 -1.91
N ALA A 525 7.00 17.59 -2.36
CA ALA A 525 7.67 18.56 -3.21
C ALA A 525 8.93 19.14 -2.53
N LEU A 526 8.82 19.54 -1.26
CA LEU A 526 9.96 20.05 -0.48
C LEU A 526 11.03 18.97 -0.30
N MET A 527 10.65 17.74 0.06
CA MET A 527 11.59 16.62 0.19
C MET A 527 12.35 16.38 -1.12
N MET A 528 11.67 16.43 -2.27
CA MET A 528 12.28 16.26 -3.58
C MET A 528 13.27 17.40 -3.89
N ILE A 529 12.88 18.66 -3.63
CA ILE A 529 13.73 19.82 -3.84
C ILE A 529 15.00 19.72 -2.99
N PHE A 530 14.86 19.43 -1.70
CA PHE A 530 16.01 19.32 -0.79
C PHE A 530 16.90 18.12 -1.11
N ALA A 531 16.33 16.98 -1.46
CA ALA A 531 17.11 15.81 -1.84
C ALA A 531 17.90 16.07 -3.15
N LEU A 532 17.26 16.64 -4.17
CA LEU A 532 17.93 16.94 -5.43
C LEU A 532 19.00 18.03 -5.28
N ALA A 533 18.68 19.14 -4.60
CA ALA A 533 19.63 20.20 -4.35
C ALA A 533 20.83 19.70 -3.51
N GLY A 534 20.55 18.99 -2.41
CA GLY A 534 21.58 18.40 -1.56
C GLY A 534 22.47 17.41 -2.29
N GLY A 535 21.88 16.51 -3.08
CA GLY A 535 22.64 15.55 -3.88
C GLY A 535 23.53 16.19 -4.94
N ILE A 536 23.02 17.22 -5.66
CA ILE A 536 23.76 17.94 -6.70
C ILE A 536 24.88 18.81 -6.11
N LEU A 537 24.70 19.37 -4.92
CA LEU A 537 25.71 20.21 -4.26
C LEU A 537 26.88 19.39 -3.69
N LEU A 538 26.73 18.07 -3.51
CA LEU A 538 27.80 17.19 -3.06
C LEU A 538 28.75 16.85 -4.22
N THR A 539 29.57 17.85 -4.64
CA THR A 539 30.59 17.71 -5.70
C THR A 539 31.88 17.12 -5.12
N PRO A 540 32.66 16.35 -5.94
CA PRO A 540 34.02 15.98 -5.59
C PRO A 540 34.91 17.24 -5.43
N ASN A 541 35.88 17.20 -4.52
CA ASN A 541 36.86 18.29 -4.42
C ASN A 541 37.71 18.33 -5.69
N GLU A 542 38.15 19.53 -6.10
CA GLU A 542 39.01 19.71 -7.28
C GLU A 542 40.29 18.86 -7.23
N ASN A 543 40.80 18.59 -6.04
CA ASN A 543 41.97 17.72 -5.81
C ASN A 543 41.70 16.22 -6.03
N ASP A 544 40.43 15.80 -6.07
CA ASP A 544 40.04 14.40 -6.27
C ASP A 544 39.79 14.11 -7.77
N MET A 545 39.81 15.16 -8.62
CA MET A 545 39.59 15.07 -10.06
C MET A 545 40.90 15.09 -10.89
N ARG A 546 42.04 15.25 -10.23
CA ARG A 546 43.40 15.18 -10.82
C ARG A 546 44.04 13.84 -10.42
#